data_f3153a5374e15295bc012df50884bcb7
#
_entry.id   f3153a5374e15295bc012df50884bcb7
#
_cell.length_a   1.000
_cell.length_b   1.000
_cell.length_c   1.000
_cell.angle_alpha   90.00
_cell.angle_beta   90.00
_cell.angle_gamma   90.00
#
_symmetry.space_group_name_H-M   'P 1'
#
loop_
_entity.id
_entity.type
_entity.pdbx_description
1 polymer ?
#
loop_
_entity_poly.entity_id
_entity_poly.type
_entity_poly.pdbx_seq_one_letter_code
_entity_poly.pdbx_strand_id
1 'polypeptide(L)'
;MTRYYKGKYRTESTRLSGWDYRSAAHYFITICTKGHRYCLARILDGVAYVSPLGLIVAEEWWRTPYIRSYVALDAYQVMPNHFHGILVITESHNESELQGPSPESRLMASSVGSIVGQFKSICTKRIRDLGQSDFGWHPRYYDHIIRSEAELEQIRAYIVGNPGKWHEDRYFHKEA
;
A
#
# COMPACT_ATOMS: atom_id res chain seq x y z
N MET A 1 -16.11 24.36 8.81
CA MET A 1 -16.95 24.21 7.59
C MET A 1 -16.54 22.93 6.88
N THR A 2 -17.43 21.97 6.79
CA THR A 2 -17.18 20.62 6.21
C THR A 2 -17.27 20.71 4.70
N ARG A 3 -16.19 20.51 3.98
CA ARG A 3 -16.18 20.51 2.51
C ARG A 3 -16.75 19.18 1.98
N TYR A 4 -17.89 19.25 1.30
CA TYR A 4 -18.43 18.12 0.53
C TYR A 4 -17.82 18.10 -0.88
N TYR A 5 -17.30 16.95 -1.33
CA TYR A 5 -16.94 16.76 -2.73
C TYR A 5 -18.23 16.52 -3.52
N LYS A 6 -18.53 17.37 -4.52
CA LYS A 6 -19.77 17.38 -5.33
C LYS A 6 -21.06 17.41 -4.49
N GLY A 7 -21.07 18.06 -3.31
CA GLY A 7 -22.27 18.24 -2.48
C GLY A 7 -22.90 16.97 -1.92
N LYS A 8 -22.34 15.77 -2.13
CA LYS A 8 -23.03 14.51 -1.88
C LYS A 8 -22.27 13.50 -1.01
N TYR A 9 -20.94 13.56 -0.93
CA TYR A 9 -20.16 12.54 -0.21
C TYR A 9 -19.12 13.18 0.71
N ARG A 10 -19.28 12.95 2.00
CA ARG A 10 -18.25 13.16 3.01
C ARG A 10 -17.33 11.94 3.00
N THR A 11 -16.20 12.05 2.35
CA THR A 11 -15.16 11.03 2.48
C THR A 11 -14.28 11.43 3.65
N GLU A 12 -14.54 10.90 4.83
CA GLU A 12 -13.60 11.02 5.94
C GLU A 12 -12.29 10.35 5.53
N SER A 13 -11.19 11.09 5.65
CA SER A 13 -9.87 10.51 5.51
C SER A 13 -9.65 9.55 6.67
N THR A 14 -9.22 8.33 6.40
CA THR A 14 -8.77 7.38 7.43
C THR A 14 -7.43 7.79 8.04
N ARG A 15 -6.79 8.81 7.48
CA ARG A 15 -5.50 9.33 7.93
C ARG A 15 -5.64 10.09 9.23
N LEU A 16 -4.65 9.91 10.11
CA LEU A 16 -4.57 10.64 11.36
C LEU A 16 -4.45 12.15 11.10
N SER A 17 -5.40 12.92 11.60
CA SER A 17 -5.37 14.38 11.50
C SER A 17 -4.19 14.93 12.29
N GLY A 18 -3.46 15.88 11.68
CA GLY A 18 -2.30 16.51 12.33
C GLY A 18 -0.99 15.72 12.24
N TRP A 19 -0.98 14.52 11.65
CA TRP A 19 0.25 13.76 11.41
C TRP A 19 0.86 14.11 10.07
N ASP A 20 2.17 14.38 10.05
CA ASP A 20 2.93 14.53 8.82
C ASP A 20 3.38 13.15 8.30
N TYR A 21 2.77 12.67 7.23
CA TYR A 21 3.09 11.39 6.59
C TYR A 21 4.41 11.37 5.83
N ARG A 22 5.27 12.36 6.03
CA ARG A 22 6.69 12.37 5.66
C ARG A 22 7.59 12.02 6.83
N SER A 23 7.06 12.02 8.05
CA SER A 23 7.82 11.76 9.27
C SER A 23 8.42 10.37 9.26
N ALA A 24 9.62 10.23 9.83
CA ALA A 24 10.26 8.96 10.10
C ALA A 24 9.36 8.10 11.00
N ALA A 25 8.90 7.00 10.47
CA ALA A 25 8.04 6.04 11.16
C ALA A 25 7.88 4.75 10.33
N HIS A 26 7.33 3.72 10.97
CA HIS A 26 6.84 2.52 10.31
C HIS A 26 5.36 2.69 9.98
N TYR A 27 4.98 2.40 8.74
CA TYR A 27 3.61 2.52 8.25
C TYR A 27 3.14 1.16 7.72
N PHE A 28 2.17 0.57 8.40
CA PHE A 28 1.47 -0.60 7.86
C PHE A 28 0.49 -0.16 6.79
N ILE A 29 0.55 -0.79 5.62
CA ILE A 29 -0.22 -0.41 4.43
C ILE A 29 -0.99 -1.61 3.91
N THR A 30 -2.27 -1.40 3.56
CA THR A 30 -3.08 -2.37 2.82
C THR A 30 -3.63 -1.74 1.55
N ILE A 31 -3.38 -2.39 0.41
CA ILE A 31 -3.81 -1.93 -0.91
C ILE A 31 -4.64 -3.03 -1.57
N CYS A 32 -5.92 -2.77 -1.84
CA CYS A 32 -6.82 -3.74 -2.47
C CYS A 32 -6.89 -3.54 -3.99
N THR A 33 -7.09 -4.62 -4.73
CA THR A 33 -7.44 -4.56 -6.15
C THR A 33 -8.81 -3.92 -6.36
N LYS A 34 -9.04 -3.35 -7.53
CA LYS A 34 -10.34 -2.81 -7.92
C LYS A 34 -11.41 -3.91 -7.88
N GLY A 35 -12.49 -3.64 -7.12
CA GLY A 35 -13.58 -4.61 -6.93
C GLY A 35 -13.17 -5.86 -6.16
N HIS A 36 -12.06 -5.82 -5.42
CA HIS A 36 -11.51 -6.97 -4.69
C HIS A 36 -11.28 -8.23 -5.55
N ARG A 37 -10.91 -8.02 -6.83
CA ARG A 37 -10.68 -9.10 -7.78
C ARG A 37 -9.52 -9.99 -7.35
N TYR A 38 -9.72 -11.29 -7.32
CA TYR A 38 -8.71 -12.31 -7.01
C TYR A 38 -7.81 -12.54 -8.23
N CYS A 39 -6.65 -11.87 -8.27
CA CYS A 39 -5.74 -11.94 -9.40
C CYS A 39 -4.25 -11.90 -9.03
N LEU A 40 -3.92 -11.62 -7.76
CA LEU A 40 -2.52 -11.44 -7.37
C LEU A 40 -1.89 -12.72 -6.80
N ALA A 41 -2.69 -13.56 -6.15
CA ALA A 41 -2.23 -14.83 -5.59
C ALA A 41 -3.40 -15.82 -5.49
N ARG A 42 -3.07 -17.06 -5.17
CA ARG A 42 -4.00 -18.12 -4.77
C ARG A 42 -3.51 -18.71 -3.45
N ILE A 43 -4.41 -18.95 -2.51
CA ILE A 43 -4.07 -19.60 -1.25
C ILE A 43 -4.41 -21.09 -1.34
N LEU A 44 -3.42 -21.93 -1.09
CA LEU A 44 -3.58 -23.39 -0.98
C LEU A 44 -2.87 -23.82 0.31
N ASP A 45 -3.58 -24.56 1.15
CA ASP A 45 -3.04 -25.10 2.41
C ASP A 45 -2.33 -24.04 3.28
N GLY A 46 -2.92 -22.84 3.33
CA GLY A 46 -2.35 -21.72 4.10
C GLY A 46 -1.11 -21.06 3.49
N VAL A 47 -0.75 -21.41 2.25
CA VAL A 47 0.39 -20.84 1.53
C VAL A 47 -0.08 -19.98 0.37
N ALA A 48 0.51 -18.79 0.20
CA ALA A 48 0.24 -17.90 -0.91
C ALA A 48 1.10 -18.26 -2.14
N TYR A 49 0.45 -18.70 -3.20
CA TYR A 49 1.06 -18.90 -4.52
C TYR A 49 0.82 -17.67 -5.37
N VAL A 50 1.86 -16.88 -5.49
CA VAL A 50 1.82 -15.57 -6.17
C VAL A 50 1.66 -15.76 -7.68
N SER A 51 0.71 -15.05 -8.29
CA SER A 51 0.50 -15.04 -9.73
C SER A 51 1.55 -14.18 -10.47
N PRO A 52 1.66 -14.25 -11.81
CA PRO A 52 2.50 -13.33 -12.57
C PRO A 52 2.19 -11.85 -12.30
N LEU A 53 0.92 -11.49 -12.03
CA LEU A 53 0.54 -10.13 -11.67
C LEU A 53 1.01 -9.77 -10.26
N GLY A 54 0.89 -10.70 -9.34
CA GLY A 54 1.38 -10.53 -7.97
C GLY A 54 2.91 -10.45 -7.89
N LEU A 55 3.64 -11.14 -8.80
CA LEU A 55 5.09 -11.00 -8.91
C LEU A 55 5.49 -9.57 -9.28
N ILE A 56 4.78 -8.93 -10.22
CA ILE A 56 5.00 -7.52 -10.54
C ILE A 56 4.80 -6.63 -9.30
N VAL A 57 3.76 -6.92 -8.51
CA VAL A 57 3.48 -6.18 -7.26
C VAL A 57 4.63 -6.34 -6.27
N ALA A 58 5.12 -7.57 -6.06
CA ALA A 58 6.24 -7.83 -5.17
C ALA A 58 7.53 -7.15 -5.66
N GLU A 59 7.85 -7.25 -6.95
CA GLU A 59 9.02 -6.60 -7.56
C GLU A 59 9.00 -5.10 -7.38
N GLU A 60 7.89 -4.43 -7.68
CA GLU A 60 7.77 -2.97 -7.55
C GLU A 60 7.82 -2.53 -6.09
N TRP A 61 7.33 -3.36 -5.15
CA TRP A 61 7.51 -3.11 -3.73
C TRP A 61 9.00 -3.12 -3.36
N TRP A 62 9.73 -4.17 -3.75
CA TRP A 62 11.18 -4.30 -3.51
C TRP A 62 12.01 -3.19 -4.17
N ARG A 63 11.55 -2.61 -5.27
CA ARG A 63 12.23 -1.51 -5.96
C ARG A 63 12.07 -0.16 -5.27
N THR A 64 11.12 0.00 -4.35
CA THR A 64 10.82 1.27 -3.71
C THR A 64 12.06 1.93 -3.04
N PRO A 65 12.90 1.21 -2.26
CA PRO A 65 14.12 1.80 -1.66
C PRO A 65 15.16 2.25 -2.70
N TYR A 66 15.24 1.58 -3.84
CA TYR A 66 16.17 1.97 -4.91
C TYR A 66 15.77 3.27 -5.60
N ILE A 67 14.48 3.60 -5.58
CA ILE A 67 13.94 4.84 -6.15
C ILE A 67 14.00 5.96 -5.10
N ARG A 68 13.89 5.60 -3.81
CA ARG A 68 13.78 6.53 -2.68
C ARG A 68 14.69 6.09 -1.54
N SER A 69 15.87 6.71 -1.44
CA SER A 69 16.93 6.36 -0.48
C SER A 69 16.50 6.44 0.99
N TYR A 70 15.48 7.27 1.28
CA TYR A 70 14.90 7.44 2.62
C TYR A 70 13.80 6.43 2.96
N VAL A 71 13.55 5.45 2.10
CA VAL A 71 12.57 4.38 2.32
C VAL A 71 13.27 3.07 2.57
N ALA A 72 12.87 2.37 3.62
CA ALA A 72 13.16 0.95 3.83
C ALA A 72 11.86 0.15 3.84
N LEU A 73 11.97 -1.15 3.68
CA LEU A 73 10.86 -2.08 3.69
C LEU A 73 11.04 -3.09 4.82
N ASP A 74 9.92 -3.53 5.35
CA ASP A 74 9.86 -4.61 6.33
C ASP A 74 8.94 -5.73 5.79
N ALA A 75 8.25 -6.46 6.66
CA ALA A 75 7.37 -7.55 6.25
C ALA A 75 6.33 -7.13 5.20
N TYR A 76 6.08 -8.01 4.23
CA TYR A 76 5.02 -7.84 3.26
C TYR A 76 4.40 -9.17 2.86
N GLN A 77 3.18 -9.14 2.32
CA GLN A 77 2.46 -10.30 1.81
C GLN A 77 1.58 -9.92 0.62
N VAL A 78 1.72 -10.66 -0.48
CA VAL A 78 0.79 -10.61 -1.60
C VAL A 78 -0.34 -11.59 -1.34
N MET A 79 -1.56 -11.09 -1.20
CA MET A 79 -2.78 -11.85 -0.99
C MET A 79 -3.60 -11.93 -2.29
N PRO A 80 -4.62 -12.77 -2.40
CA PRO A 80 -5.36 -12.94 -3.66
C PRO A 80 -5.90 -11.64 -4.26
N ASN A 81 -6.42 -10.73 -3.45
CA ASN A 81 -7.08 -9.49 -3.88
C ASN A 81 -6.54 -8.22 -3.20
N HIS A 82 -5.47 -8.35 -2.43
CA HIS A 82 -4.84 -7.21 -1.77
C HIS A 82 -3.36 -7.47 -1.49
N PHE A 83 -2.70 -6.43 -1.05
CA PHE A 83 -1.30 -6.44 -0.64
C PHE A 83 -1.18 -5.82 0.74
N HIS A 84 -0.42 -6.45 1.63
CA HIS A 84 0.03 -5.90 2.89
C HIS A 84 1.53 -5.61 2.85
N GLY A 85 1.96 -4.51 3.44
CA GLY A 85 3.38 -4.22 3.61
C GLY A 85 3.64 -3.21 4.70
N ILE A 86 4.83 -3.26 5.29
CA ILE A 86 5.33 -2.22 6.19
C ILE A 86 6.33 -1.38 5.41
N LEU A 87 6.02 -0.10 5.27
CA LEU A 87 6.88 0.93 4.69
C LEU A 87 7.55 1.68 5.84
N VAL A 88 8.86 1.83 5.78
CA VAL A 88 9.63 2.58 6.77
C VAL A 88 10.16 3.85 6.13
N ILE A 89 9.79 5.02 6.65
CA ILE A 89 10.44 6.28 6.30
C ILE A 89 11.54 6.51 7.32
N THR A 90 12.78 6.67 6.84
CA THR A 90 13.95 6.94 7.67
C THR A 90 14.20 8.45 7.79
N GLU A 91 14.98 8.88 8.79
CA GLU A 91 15.28 10.32 9.04
C GLU A 91 16.16 11.00 7.99
N SER A 92 16.73 10.23 7.04
CA SER A 92 17.65 10.77 6.02
C SER A 92 16.91 11.47 4.87
N HIS A 93 16.12 12.49 5.20
CA HIS A 93 15.64 13.45 4.19
C HIS A 93 16.69 14.52 3.98
N ASN A 94 17.41 14.50 2.86
CA ASN A 94 18.09 15.70 2.39
C ASN A 94 17.00 16.71 1.99
N GLU A 95 16.96 17.87 2.64
CA GLU A 95 16.02 18.95 2.33
C GLU A 95 16.08 19.38 0.84
N SER A 96 17.19 19.13 0.15
CA SER A 96 17.35 19.37 -1.28
C SER A 96 16.46 18.50 -2.17
N GLU A 97 16.03 17.31 -1.71
CA GLU A 97 15.09 16.45 -2.46
C GLU A 97 13.62 16.91 -2.30
N LEU A 98 13.36 17.83 -1.37
CA LEU A 98 12.03 18.38 -1.10
C LEU A 98 11.64 19.54 -2.03
N GLN A 99 12.53 20.00 -2.91
CA GLN A 99 12.26 21.05 -3.89
C GLN A 99 11.52 20.49 -5.11
N GLY A 100 10.30 20.05 -4.90
CA GLY A 100 9.34 19.77 -5.98
C GLY A 100 8.60 21.07 -6.40
N PRO A 101 8.01 21.10 -7.60
CA PRO A 101 7.34 22.29 -8.12
C PRO A 101 6.11 22.65 -7.29
N SER A 102 6.11 23.85 -6.74
CA SER A 102 5.05 24.64 -6.11
C SER A 102 4.22 24.04 -4.95
N PRO A 103 3.79 24.87 -3.98
CA PRO A 103 3.01 24.48 -2.80
C PRO A 103 1.61 23.91 -3.10
N GLU A 104 1.15 23.98 -4.34
CA GLU A 104 -0.19 23.54 -4.77
C GLU A 104 -0.26 22.10 -5.25
N SER A 105 0.86 21.38 -5.34
CA SER A 105 0.87 19.96 -5.67
C SER A 105 0.20 19.15 -4.56
N ARG A 106 -0.96 18.57 -4.84
CA ARG A 106 -1.82 17.79 -3.91
C ARG A 106 -1.17 16.54 -3.32
N LEU A 107 0.01 16.16 -3.76
CA LEU A 107 0.82 15.07 -3.23
C LEU A 107 2.17 15.65 -2.81
N MET A 108 2.35 15.82 -1.50
CA MET A 108 3.65 16.21 -0.99
C MET A 108 4.68 15.15 -1.38
N ALA A 109 5.72 15.57 -2.11
CA ALA A 109 6.86 14.71 -2.41
C ALA A 109 7.32 14.03 -1.12
N SER A 110 7.75 12.78 -1.19
CA SER A 110 8.24 12.00 -0.05
C SER A 110 7.20 11.52 0.99
N SER A 111 5.91 11.83 0.82
CA SER A 111 4.89 11.28 1.73
C SER A 111 4.54 9.83 1.41
N VAL A 112 4.06 9.08 2.43
CA VAL A 112 3.47 7.74 2.23
C VAL A 112 2.47 7.73 1.07
N GLY A 113 1.65 8.79 0.95
CA GLY A 113 0.68 8.92 -0.15
C GLY A 113 1.32 8.98 -1.52
N SER A 114 2.45 9.70 -1.67
CA SER A 114 3.16 9.78 -2.96
C SER A 114 3.87 8.47 -3.29
N ILE A 115 4.43 7.79 -2.29
CA ILE A 115 5.09 6.49 -2.46
C ILE A 115 4.07 5.44 -2.92
N VAL A 116 2.95 5.30 -2.21
CA VAL A 116 1.88 4.36 -2.57
C VAL A 116 1.23 4.71 -3.91
N GLY A 117 1.06 6.00 -4.22
CA GLY A 117 0.53 6.45 -5.50
C GLY A 117 1.43 6.05 -6.68
N GLN A 118 2.74 6.25 -6.56
CA GLN A 118 3.72 5.84 -7.56
C GLN A 118 3.75 4.31 -7.72
N PHE A 119 3.84 3.58 -6.61
CA PHE A 119 3.78 2.12 -6.59
C PHE A 119 2.56 1.58 -7.34
N LYS A 120 1.35 2.06 -7.00
CA LYS A 120 0.10 1.67 -7.68
C LYS A 120 0.13 1.98 -9.17
N SER A 121 0.66 3.14 -9.55
CA SER A 121 0.74 3.58 -10.94
C SER A 121 1.65 2.68 -11.77
N ILE A 122 2.86 2.36 -11.26
CA ILE A 122 3.82 1.52 -11.96
C ILE A 122 3.30 0.08 -12.08
N CYS A 123 2.78 -0.49 -10.99
CA CYS A 123 2.16 -1.83 -11.04
C CYS A 123 1.03 -1.87 -12.08
N THR A 124 0.14 -0.86 -12.08
CA THR A 124 -0.97 -0.81 -13.05
C THR A 124 -0.44 -0.77 -14.48
N LYS A 125 0.55 0.06 -14.77
CA LYS A 125 1.15 0.15 -16.10
C LYS A 125 1.73 -1.20 -16.53
N ARG A 126 2.61 -1.78 -15.73
CA ARG A 126 3.27 -3.07 -16.04
C ARG A 126 2.27 -4.21 -16.23
N ILE A 127 1.25 -4.29 -15.37
CA ILE A 127 0.21 -5.32 -15.46
C ILE A 127 -0.64 -5.14 -16.74
N ARG A 128 -0.96 -3.92 -17.11
CA ARG A 128 -1.70 -3.62 -18.34
C ARG A 128 -0.88 -3.92 -19.60
N ASP A 129 0.43 -3.66 -19.55
CA ASP A 129 1.36 -4.01 -20.64
C ASP A 129 1.43 -5.54 -20.89
N LEU A 130 1.05 -6.37 -19.88
CA LEU A 130 0.85 -7.82 -20.03
C LEU A 130 -0.53 -8.21 -20.57
N GLY A 131 -1.32 -7.27 -21.07
CA GLY A 131 -2.65 -7.51 -21.64
C GLY A 131 -3.81 -7.49 -20.65
N GLN A 132 -3.57 -7.18 -19.36
CA GLN A 132 -4.63 -7.05 -18.34
C GLN A 132 -5.14 -5.59 -18.29
N SER A 133 -5.74 -5.13 -19.40
CA SER A 133 -6.13 -3.73 -19.61
C SER A 133 -7.12 -3.18 -18.58
N ASP A 134 -7.93 -4.03 -17.98
CA ASP A 134 -8.94 -3.72 -16.95
C ASP A 134 -8.40 -3.73 -15.52
N PHE A 135 -7.12 -4.13 -15.32
CA PHE A 135 -6.50 -4.13 -13.99
C PHE A 135 -6.47 -2.73 -13.40
N GLY A 136 -6.72 -2.66 -12.11
CA GLY A 136 -6.58 -1.45 -11.33
C GLY A 136 -6.64 -1.75 -9.82
N TRP A 137 -6.37 -0.72 -9.05
CA TRP A 137 -6.46 -0.73 -7.61
C TRP A 137 -7.73 -0.04 -7.12
N HIS A 138 -8.19 -0.41 -5.93
CA HIS A 138 -9.15 0.41 -5.19
C HIS A 138 -8.58 1.83 -5.06
N PRO A 139 -9.40 2.90 -5.22
CA PRO A 139 -8.88 4.29 -5.21
C PRO A 139 -8.11 4.64 -3.94
N ARG A 140 -8.55 4.13 -2.80
CA ARG A 140 -7.92 4.35 -1.49
C ARG A 140 -7.00 3.20 -1.12
N TYR A 141 -6.27 3.38 -0.02
CA TYR A 141 -5.53 2.35 0.70
C TYR A 141 -5.73 2.58 2.19
N TYR A 142 -5.52 1.57 2.99
CA TYR A 142 -5.47 1.68 4.44
C TYR A 142 -4.02 1.90 4.86
N ASP A 143 -3.81 2.81 5.82
CA ASP A 143 -2.54 3.02 6.48
C ASP A 143 -2.72 3.09 8.00
N HIS A 144 -1.69 2.64 8.73
CA HIS A 144 -1.62 2.71 10.17
C HIS A 144 -0.18 3.01 10.59
N ILE A 145 0.00 3.97 11.49
CA ILE A 145 1.30 4.38 12.01
C ILE A 145 1.64 3.48 13.18
N ILE A 146 2.71 2.71 13.05
CA ILE A 146 3.20 1.81 14.09
C ILE A 146 4.01 2.62 15.10
N ARG A 147 3.66 2.53 16.38
CA ARG A 147 4.20 3.42 17.42
C ARG A 147 5.06 2.72 18.47
N SER A 148 5.14 1.39 18.44
CA SER A 148 5.94 0.62 19.38
C SER A 148 6.50 -0.63 18.73
N GLU A 149 7.62 -1.15 19.28
CA GLU A 149 8.20 -2.41 18.82
C GLU A 149 7.24 -3.59 19.01
N ALA A 150 6.49 -3.61 20.12
CA ALA A 150 5.50 -4.65 20.36
C ALA A 150 4.39 -4.66 19.29
N GLU A 151 3.93 -3.48 18.85
CA GLU A 151 2.97 -3.34 17.76
C GLU A 151 3.57 -3.76 16.42
N LEU A 152 4.83 -3.41 16.16
CA LEU A 152 5.56 -3.80 14.97
C LEU A 152 5.64 -5.33 14.84
N GLU A 153 6.00 -6.02 15.92
CA GLU A 153 6.04 -7.49 15.96
C GLU A 153 4.68 -8.13 15.74
N GLN A 154 3.62 -7.57 16.33
CA GLN A 154 2.25 -8.04 16.11
C GLN A 154 1.82 -7.90 14.64
N ILE A 155 2.15 -6.77 13.99
CA ILE A 155 1.81 -6.52 12.60
C ILE A 155 2.65 -7.40 11.66
N ARG A 156 3.94 -7.62 11.95
CA ARG A 156 4.79 -8.60 11.23
C ARG A 156 4.17 -9.99 11.26
N ALA A 157 3.82 -10.46 12.47
CA ALA A 157 3.16 -11.75 12.64
C ALA A 157 1.82 -11.85 11.92
N TYR A 158 1.02 -10.78 11.94
CA TYR A 158 -0.23 -10.69 11.18
C TYR A 158 0.02 -10.81 9.67
N ILE A 159 0.98 -10.06 9.12
CA ILE A 159 1.29 -10.08 7.68
C ILE A 159 1.73 -11.47 7.25
N VAL A 160 2.70 -12.07 7.95
CA VAL A 160 3.27 -13.39 7.63
C VAL A 160 2.23 -14.50 7.81
N GLY A 161 1.41 -14.43 8.87
CA GLY A 161 0.37 -15.42 9.16
C GLY A 161 -0.91 -15.28 8.35
N ASN A 162 -1.07 -14.20 7.57
CA ASN A 162 -2.31 -13.90 6.86
C ASN A 162 -2.74 -14.98 5.87
N PRO A 163 -1.85 -15.61 5.06
CA PRO A 163 -2.24 -16.71 4.18
C PRO A 163 -2.89 -17.88 4.92
N GLY A 164 -2.40 -18.23 6.10
CA GLY A 164 -2.95 -19.31 6.93
C GLY A 164 -4.34 -19.00 7.50
N LYS A 165 -4.70 -17.72 7.55
CA LYS A 165 -6.00 -17.23 8.05
C LYS A 165 -6.85 -16.60 6.96
N TRP A 166 -6.58 -16.92 5.68
CA TRP A 166 -7.24 -16.30 4.54
C TRP A 166 -8.76 -16.32 4.62
N HIS A 167 -9.37 -17.44 5.06
CA HIS A 167 -10.82 -17.58 5.18
C HIS A 167 -11.46 -16.71 6.28
N GLU A 168 -10.63 -16.20 7.20
CA GLU A 168 -11.04 -15.28 8.27
C GLU A 168 -10.74 -13.81 7.91
N ASP A 169 -10.04 -13.59 6.77
CA ASP A 169 -9.66 -12.26 6.36
C ASP A 169 -10.89 -11.44 5.93
N ARG A 170 -10.94 -10.18 6.35
CA ARG A 170 -12.05 -9.26 6.01
C ARG A 170 -12.21 -9.00 4.52
N TYR A 171 -11.19 -9.29 3.72
CA TYR A 171 -11.21 -9.18 2.26
C TYR A 171 -11.53 -10.50 1.56
N PHE A 172 -11.69 -11.57 2.33
CA PHE A 172 -12.17 -12.84 1.79
C PHE A 172 -13.64 -12.73 1.43
N HIS A 173 -13.97 -13.02 0.19
CA HIS A 173 -15.33 -13.15 -0.29
C HIS A 173 -15.48 -14.56 -0.87
N LYS A 174 -16.43 -15.32 -0.36
CA LYS A 174 -16.73 -16.61 -0.94
C LYS A 174 -17.21 -16.36 -2.38
N GLU A 175 -16.47 -16.87 -3.37
CA GLU A 175 -16.94 -16.83 -4.75
C GLU A 175 -18.30 -17.55 -4.81
N ALA A 176 -19.30 -16.88 -5.41
CA ALA A 176 -20.65 -17.41 -5.54
C ALA A 176 -20.71 -18.45 -6.65
#